data_ca88fc3f838777c09ffdbcce95a53984
#
_entry.id   ca88fc3f838777c09ffdbcce95a53984
#
_cell.length_a   1.000
_cell.length_b   1.000
_cell.length_c   1.000
_cell.angle_alpha   90.00
_cell.angle_beta   90.00
_cell.angle_gamma   90.00
#
_symmetry.space_group_name_H-M   'P 1'
#
loop_
_entity.id
_entity.type
_entity.pdbx_description
1 polymer ?
#
loop_
_entity_poly.entity_id
_entity_poly.type
_entity_poly.pdbx_seq_one_letter_code
_entity_poly.pdbx_strand_id
1 'polypeptide(L)'
;LHLTIADTGWGKAIWGKLYGQMIAGANIFVYDHEKFTPADILGKIQDYHITSLCPPPTIYRFLIKEDISKYDLSSLEYCTTAGEALNYSVYETFKKITGIRLMEGFGQTETALTLGTFPWMDPKPGSMGVPNPQYDIDLLTHDGRSAEDGEQGQIVIRTDRGKPLGLFKEYYRAPDLTEDAWHDGVYYTGD
;
A
#
# COMPACT_ATOMS: atom_id res chain seq x y z
N LEU A 1 -8.03 -16.41 0.00
CA LEU A 1 -8.26 -15.81 1.31
C LEU A 1 -7.25 -14.70 1.57
N HIS A 2 -7.71 -13.48 1.88
CA HIS A 2 -6.88 -12.29 2.03
C HIS A 2 -6.72 -11.86 3.49
N LEU A 3 -5.49 -11.62 3.93
CA LEU A 3 -5.16 -11.03 5.22
C LEU A 3 -4.47 -9.66 5.04
N THR A 4 -5.10 -8.60 5.53
CA THR A 4 -4.45 -7.31 5.71
C THR A 4 -4.18 -7.06 7.18
N ILE A 5 -2.96 -6.68 7.51
CA ILE A 5 -2.58 -6.21 8.85
C ILE A 5 -2.47 -4.69 8.78
N ALA A 6 -3.41 -4.01 9.42
CA ALA A 6 -3.46 -2.55 9.48
C ALA A 6 -4.28 -2.10 10.69
N ASP A 7 -3.93 -0.97 11.26
CA ASP A 7 -4.78 -0.28 12.22
C ASP A 7 -6.12 0.07 11.58
N THR A 8 -7.21 -0.11 12.32
CA THR A 8 -8.57 0.14 11.80
C THR A 8 -8.86 1.61 11.55
N GLY A 9 -8.06 2.52 12.08
CA GLY A 9 -8.11 3.95 11.81
C GLY A 9 -7.42 4.39 10.51
N TRP A 10 -6.69 3.48 9.87
CA TRP A 10 -5.99 3.80 8.61
C TRP A 10 -6.85 3.51 7.38
N GLY A 11 -6.72 4.32 6.35
CA GLY A 11 -7.37 4.09 5.05
C GLY A 11 -7.05 2.72 4.45
N LYS A 12 -5.87 2.17 4.73
CA LYS A 12 -5.48 0.81 4.34
C LYS A 12 -6.44 -0.28 4.88
N ALA A 13 -6.99 -0.10 6.08
CA ALA A 13 -7.97 -1.04 6.62
C ALA A 13 -9.31 -0.96 5.85
N ILE A 14 -9.69 0.22 5.41
CA ILE A 14 -10.94 0.45 4.67
C ILE A 14 -10.78 0.02 3.20
N TRP A 15 -9.77 0.53 2.51
CA TRP A 15 -9.57 0.29 1.08
C TRP A 15 -8.93 -1.07 0.81
N GLY A 16 -7.82 -1.39 1.50
CA GLY A 16 -7.05 -2.60 1.25
C GLY A 16 -7.67 -3.86 1.87
N LYS A 17 -8.25 -3.76 3.07
CA LYS A 17 -8.80 -4.92 3.77
C LYS A 17 -10.29 -5.14 3.43
N LEU A 18 -11.11 -4.09 3.51
CA LEU A 18 -12.56 -4.23 3.48
C LEU A 18 -13.11 -4.03 2.06
N TYR A 19 -13.27 -2.77 1.64
CA TYR A 19 -14.02 -2.48 0.41
C TYR A 19 -13.32 -2.97 -0.86
N GLY A 20 -12.02 -2.82 -0.98
CA GLY A 20 -11.29 -3.31 -2.15
C GLY A 20 -11.41 -4.81 -2.33
N GLN A 21 -11.28 -5.57 -1.25
CA GLN A 21 -11.41 -7.03 -1.29
C GLN A 21 -12.84 -7.48 -1.55
N MET A 22 -13.85 -6.79 -0.98
CA MET A 22 -15.25 -7.10 -1.24
C MET A 22 -15.62 -6.83 -2.70
N ILE A 23 -15.15 -5.73 -3.28
CA ILE A 23 -15.36 -5.41 -4.70
C ILE A 23 -14.69 -6.46 -5.60
N ALA A 24 -13.51 -6.95 -5.21
CA ALA A 24 -12.81 -8.02 -5.92
C ALA A 24 -13.41 -9.42 -5.71
N GLY A 25 -14.43 -9.57 -4.86
CA GLY A 25 -15.04 -10.86 -4.53
C GLY A 25 -14.14 -11.77 -3.69
N ALA A 26 -13.12 -11.22 -3.03
CA ALA A 26 -12.21 -11.98 -2.19
C ALA A 26 -12.81 -12.28 -0.81
N ASN A 27 -12.45 -13.43 -0.25
CA ASN A 27 -12.75 -13.74 1.15
C ASN A 27 -11.74 -13.03 2.04
N ILE A 28 -12.24 -12.31 3.06
CA ILE A 28 -11.43 -11.53 3.99
C ILE A 28 -11.21 -12.33 5.26
N PHE A 29 -9.96 -12.57 5.63
CA PHE A 29 -9.60 -13.13 6.93
C PHE A 29 -9.53 -12.03 7.98
N VAL A 30 -10.38 -12.13 8.99
CA VAL A 30 -10.41 -11.20 10.13
C VAL A 30 -9.85 -11.93 11.34
N TYR A 31 -8.82 -11.35 11.93
CA TYR A 31 -8.16 -11.91 13.10
C TYR A 31 -7.95 -10.81 14.14
N ASP A 32 -8.48 -11.04 15.32
CA ASP A 32 -8.28 -10.19 16.49
C ASP A 32 -7.15 -10.74 17.37
N HIS A 33 -6.20 -9.90 17.72
CA HIS A 33 -5.07 -10.26 18.57
C HIS A 33 -4.76 -9.13 19.54
N GLU A 34 -4.60 -9.46 20.81
CA GLU A 34 -4.23 -8.49 21.84
C GLU A 34 -2.81 -7.94 21.64
N LYS A 35 -1.91 -8.79 21.14
CA LYS A 35 -0.51 -8.46 20.88
C LYS A 35 -0.04 -9.11 19.58
N PHE A 36 0.55 -8.31 18.71
CA PHE A 36 1.20 -8.83 17.50
C PHE A 36 2.40 -9.72 17.86
N THR A 37 2.41 -10.94 17.36
CA THR A 37 3.58 -11.83 17.34
C THR A 37 3.77 -12.40 15.94
N PRO A 38 4.99 -12.33 15.37
CA PRO A 38 5.23 -12.82 14.01
C PRO A 38 4.92 -14.32 13.87
N ALA A 39 5.27 -15.12 14.87
CA ALA A 39 5.02 -16.57 14.90
C ALA A 39 3.53 -16.91 14.80
N ASP A 40 2.67 -16.14 15.47
CA ASP A 40 1.22 -16.33 15.40
C ASP A 40 0.68 -16.02 14.00
N ILE A 41 1.11 -14.94 13.39
CA ILE A 41 0.70 -14.59 12.02
C ILE A 41 1.15 -15.66 11.02
N LEU A 42 2.37 -16.16 11.13
CA LEU A 42 2.87 -17.26 10.28
C LEU A 42 2.03 -18.53 10.47
N GLY A 43 1.69 -18.85 11.73
CA GLY A 43 0.76 -19.95 12.05
C GLY A 43 -0.62 -19.77 11.41
N LYS A 44 -1.20 -18.55 11.46
CA LYS A 44 -2.50 -18.28 10.81
C LYS A 44 -2.43 -18.41 9.29
N ILE A 45 -1.33 -17.99 8.67
CA ILE A 45 -1.14 -18.16 7.22
C ILE A 45 -1.19 -19.66 6.87
N GLN A 46 -0.48 -20.50 7.60
CA GLN A 46 -0.48 -21.94 7.43
C GLN A 46 -1.84 -22.56 7.70
N ASP A 47 -2.42 -22.33 8.90
CA ASP A 47 -3.61 -23.02 9.40
C ASP A 47 -4.86 -22.72 8.56
N TYR A 48 -4.95 -21.50 8.01
CA TYR A 48 -6.11 -21.06 7.23
C TYR A 48 -5.82 -20.97 5.73
N HIS A 49 -4.65 -21.39 5.27
CA HIS A 49 -4.25 -21.36 3.86
C HIS A 49 -4.48 -19.98 3.23
N ILE A 50 -3.95 -18.94 3.89
CA ILE A 50 -4.07 -17.56 3.39
C ILE A 50 -3.30 -17.43 2.08
N THR A 51 -3.96 -16.92 1.04
CA THR A 51 -3.40 -16.84 -0.32
C THR A 51 -2.81 -15.48 -0.64
N SER A 52 -3.28 -14.43 0.02
CA SER A 52 -2.72 -13.08 -0.17
C SER A 52 -2.57 -12.33 1.14
N LEU A 53 -1.45 -11.61 1.25
CA LEU A 53 -1.04 -10.93 2.47
C LEU A 53 -0.67 -9.47 2.18
N CYS A 54 -1.22 -8.53 2.96
CA CYS A 54 -0.94 -7.10 2.83
C CYS A 54 -0.65 -6.41 4.19
N PRO A 55 0.48 -6.64 4.81
CA PRO A 55 0.92 -5.90 5.98
C PRO A 55 1.74 -4.65 5.58
N PRO A 56 2.02 -3.72 6.50
CA PRO A 56 3.06 -2.71 6.30
C PRO A 56 4.47 -3.32 6.29
N PRO A 57 5.47 -2.63 5.72
CA PRO A 57 6.87 -3.09 5.67
C PRO A 57 7.46 -3.47 7.03
N THR A 58 7.08 -2.76 8.09
CA THR A 58 7.50 -3.09 9.45
C THR A 58 7.11 -4.51 9.86
N ILE A 59 5.95 -5.01 9.47
CA ILE A 59 5.52 -6.38 9.77
C ILE A 59 6.40 -7.39 9.01
N TYR A 60 6.68 -7.17 7.72
CA TYR A 60 7.62 -8.03 6.98
C TYR A 60 8.99 -8.09 7.66
N ARG A 61 9.47 -6.97 8.20
CA ARG A 61 10.73 -6.90 8.96
C ARG A 61 10.71 -7.77 10.21
N PHE A 62 9.57 -7.95 10.84
CA PHE A 62 9.41 -8.87 11.95
C PHE A 62 9.28 -10.32 11.47
N LEU A 63 8.51 -10.58 10.41
CA LEU A 63 8.33 -11.94 9.89
C LEU A 63 9.66 -12.57 9.45
N ILE A 64 10.53 -11.82 8.77
CA ILE A 64 11.83 -12.35 8.30
C ILE A 64 12.85 -12.60 9.42
N LYS A 65 12.57 -12.21 10.66
CA LYS A 65 13.39 -12.53 11.83
C LYS A 65 13.02 -13.86 12.47
N GLU A 66 11.83 -14.38 12.14
CA GLU A 66 11.40 -15.69 12.57
C GLU A 66 12.00 -16.78 11.69
N ASP A 67 12.05 -18.00 12.22
CA ASP A 67 12.39 -19.17 11.44
C ASP A 67 11.20 -19.58 10.58
N ILE A 68 11.05 -18.91 9.44
CA ILE A 68 9.95 -19.12 8.48
C ILE A 68 9.93 -20.59 7.99
N SER A 69 11.04 -21.29 8.00
CA SER A 69 11.11 -22.68 7.53
C SER A 69 10.27 -23.66 8.37
N LYS A 70 9.83 -23.23 9.56
CA LYS A 70 8.95 -24.02 10.44
C LYS A 70 7.47 -23.96 10.03
N TYR A 71 7.11 -23.12 9.07
CA TYR A 71 5.74 -22.87 8.66
C TYR A 71 5.54 -23.24 7.19
N ASP A 72 4.40 -23.83 6.89
CA ASP A 72 3.99 -24.04 5.50
C ASP A 72 3.32 -22.77 4.94
N LEU A 73 4.06 -22.03 4.13
CA LEU A 73 3.57 -20.83 3.45
C LEU A 73 3.24 -21.08 1.97
N SER A 74 3.13 -22.34 1.55
CA SER A 74 2.87 -22.70 0.15
C SER A 74 1.54 -22.18 -0.41
N SER A 75 0.60 -21.83 0.48
CA SER A 75 -0.66 -21.19 0.10
C SER A 75 -0.53 -19.73 -0.31
N LEU A 76 0.56 -19.03 0.09
CA LEU A 76 0.77 -17.62 -0.28
C LEU A 76 1.13 -17.49 -1.76
N GLU A 77 0.28 -16.79 -2.50
CA GLU A 77 0.46 -16.52 -3.93
C GLU A 77 0.85 -15.06 -4.20
N TYR A 78 0.35 -14.13 -3.38
CA TYR A 78 0.50 -12.70 -3.62
C TYR A 78 0.71 -11.91 -2.33
N CYS A 79 1.82 -11.18 -2.29
CA CYS A 79 2.19 -10.35 -1.14
C CYS A 79 2.36 -8.90 -1.56
N THR A 80 1.67 -8.01 -0.86
CA THR A 80 1.73 -6.55 -1.10
C THR A 80 2.14 -5.82 0.16
N THR A 81 2.59 -4.60 0.01
CA THR A 81 2.90 -3.71 1.14
C THR A 81 2.61 -2.25 0.78
N ALA A 82 2.20 -1.48 1.76
CA ALA A 82 1.98 -0.04 1.65
C ALA A 82 1.95 0.61 3.03
N GLY A 83 2.03 1.95 3.06
CA GLY A 83 1.96 2.77 4.26
C GLY A 83 3.31 3.22 4.82
N GLU A 84 4.39 2.59 4.40
CA GLU A 84 5.78 2.96 4.72
C GLU A 84 6.65 2.57 3.51
N ALA A 85 7.84 3.15 3.39
CA ALA A 85 8.80 2.75 2.37
C ALA A 85 9.35 1.34 2.65
N LEU A 86 9.35 0.49 1.64
CA LEU A 86 9.90 -0.87 1.73
C LEU A 86 11.42 -0.83 1.64
N ASN A 87 12.10 -1.28 2.70
CA ASN A 87 13.55 -1.40 2.69
C ASN A 87 14.00 -2.53 1.75
N TYR A 88 14.99 -2.25 0.91
CA TYR A 88 15.58 -3.21 -0.04
C TYR A 88 15.97 -4.54 0.63
N SER A 89 16.61 -4.50 1.80
CA SER A 89 17.04 -5.70 2.49
C SER A 89 15.89 -6.58 2.97
N VAL A 90 14.75 -5.97 3.33
CA VAL A 90 13.53 -6.70 3.71
C VAL A 90 12.93 -7.41 2.50
N TYR A 91 12.85 -6.71 1.37
CA TYR A 91 12.40 -7.29 0.11
C TYR A 91 13.26 -8.51 -0.30
N GLU A 92 14.58 -8.34 -0.39
CA GLU A 92 15.49 -9.40 -0.82
C GLU A 92 15.46 -10.61 0.12
N THR A 93 15.43 -10.36 1.45
CA THR A 93 15.39 -11.43 2.44
C THR A 93 14.08 -12.21 2.36
N PHE A 94 12.95 -11.53 2.29
CA PHE A 94 11.65 -12.19 2.19
C PHE A 94 11.53 -13.01 0.90
N LYS A 95 11.92 -12.43 -0.24
CA LYS A 95 11.95 -13.11 -1.54
C LYS A 95 12.87 -14.33 -1.54
N LYS A 96 14.06 -14.21 -0.93
CA LYS A 96 15.02 -15.33 -0.83
C LYS A 96 14.46 -16.50 -0.03
N ILE A 97 13.74 -16.23 1.06
CA ILE A 97 13.20 -17.25 1.95
C ILE A 97 11.94 -17.90 1.36
N THR A 98 11.03 -17.08 0.80
CA THR A 98 9.70 -17.55 0.39
C THR A 98 9.54 -17.76 -1.11
N GLY A 99 10.44 -17.21 -1.93
CA GLY A 99 10.28 -17.15 -3.39
C GLY A 99 9.27 -16.10 -3.87
N ILE A 100 8.56 -15.43 -2.95
CA ILE A 100 7.45 -14.51 -3.27
C ILE A 100 7.98 -13.07 -3.38
N ARG A 101 7.53 -12.36 -4.41
CA ARG A 101 7.82 -10.93 -4.60
C ARG A 101 6.89 -10.08 -3.74
N LEU A 102 7.44 -9.01 -3.15
CA LEU A 102 6.63 -8.00 -2.46
C LEU A 102 6.27 -6.88 -3.45
N MET A 103 4.99 -6.65 -3.64
CA MET A 103 4.46 -5.59 -4.49
C MET A 103 4.20 -4.36 -3.61
N GLU A 104 4.98 -3.31 -3.84
CA GLU A 104 4.86 -2.07 -3.08
C GLU A 104 3.85 -1.12 -3.72
N GLY A 105 3.16 -0.34 -2.90
CA GLY A 105 2.26 0.71 -3.35
C GLY A 105 2.22 1.88 -2.39
N PHE A 106 1.89 3.04 -2.92
CA PHE A 106 1.70 4.29 -2.20
C PHE A 106 0.26 4.76 -2.37
N GLY A 107 -0.26 5.34 -1.32
CA GLY A 107 -1.56 5.99 -1.27
C GLY A 107 -1.84 6.51 0.12
N GLN A 108 -2.89 7.29 0.21
CA GLN A 108 -3.35 7.93 1.44
C GLN A 108 -4.80 7.56 1.70
N THR A 109 -5.33 7.90 2.87
CA THR A 109 -6.76 7.76 3.17
C THR A 109 -7.61 8.55 2.17
N GLU A 110 -7.09 9.68 1.72
CA GLU A 110 -7.68 10.61 0.78
C GLU A 110 -7.73 10.09 -0.66
N THR A 111 -6.83 9.17 -1.01
CA THR A 111 -6.59 8.80 -2.43
C THR A 111 -6.73 7.31 -2.74
N ALA A 112 -6.85 6.44 -1.72
CA ALA A 112 -6.64 5.01 -1.90
C ALA A 112 -5.24 4.72 -2.53
N LEU A 113 -5.11 3.79 -3.49
CA LEU A 113 -3.84 3.46 -4.12
C LEU A 113 -3.54 4.40 -5.29
N THR A 114 -2.54 5.27 -5.16
CA THR A 114 -2.12 6.23 -6.19
C THR A 114 -1.00 5.71 -7.08
N LEU A 115 0.01 5.09 -6.47
CA LEU A 115 1.14 4.47 -7.16
C LEU A 115 1.22 3.01 -6.76
N GLY A 116 1.65 2.14 -7.63
CA GLY A 116 1.79 0.74 -7.27
C GLY A 116 2.59 -0.10 -8.26
N THR A 117 3.14 -1.20 -7.75
CA THR A 117 3.66 -2.29 -8.55
C THR A 117 2.52 -3.28 -8.80
N PHE A 118 2.06 -3.36 -10.03
CA PHE A 118 0.92 -4.20 -10.40
C PHE A 118 1.32 -5.66 -10.67
N PRO A 119 0.38 -6.63 -10.63
CA PRO A 119 0.71 -8.06 -10.72
C PRO A 119 1.50 -8.47 -11.96
N TRP A 120 1.34 -7.77 -13.07
CA TRP A 120 2.06 -8.01 -14.33
C TRP A 120 3.44 -7.36 -14.42
N MET A 121 3.86 -6.65 -13.38
CA MET A 121 5.13 -5.96 -13.33
C MET A 121 6.16 -6.72 -12.51
N ASP A 122 7.44 -6.54 -12.83
CA ASP A 122 8.51 -6.89 -11.93
C ASP A 122 8.78 -5.74 -10.96
N PRO A 123 8.75 -6.00 -9.64
CA PRO A 123 8.99 -4.97 -8.65
C PRO A 123 10.45 -4.48 -8.75
N LYS A 124 10.61 -3.17 -8.70
CA LYS A 124 11.90 -2.50 -8.57
C LYS A 124 12.05 -2.08 -7.09
N PRO A 125 12.83 -2.80 -6.29
CA PRO A 125 12.97 -2.48 -4.86
C PRO A 125 13.42 -1.04 -4.63
N GLY A 126 12.75 -0.36 -3.69
CA GLY A 126 12.97 1.07 -3.44
C GLY A 126 12.15 1.98 -4.35
N SER A 127 11.24 1.42 -5.15
CA SER A 127 10.29 2.19 -5.95
C SER A 127 8.86 1.80 -5.56
N MET A 128 8.01 2.80 -5.36
CA MET A 128 6.57 2.60 -5.09
C MET A 128 5.78 2.08 -6.32
N GLY A 129 6.43 1.92 -7.46
CA GLY A 129 5.81 1.48 -8.70
C GLY A 129 5.50 2.61 -9.67
N VAL A 130 4.41 2.47 -10.42
CA VAL A 130 3.97 3.42 -11.44
C VAL A 130 2.62 4.03 -11.07
N PRO A 131 2.23 5.16 -11.67
CA PRO A 131 0.91 5.74 -11.49
C PRO A 131 -0.23 4.75 -11.74
N ASN A 132 -1.20 4.74 -10.84
CA ASN A 132 -2.47 4.05 -11.10
C ASN A 132 -3.20 4.79 -12.22
N PRO A 133 -3.62 4.09 -13.30
CA PRO A 133 -4.27 4.71 -14.46
C PRO A 133 -5.52 5.55 -14.17
N GLN A 134 -6.07 5.43 -12.95
CA GLN A 134 -7.22 6.20 -12.50
C GLN A 134 -6.86 7.65 -12.16
N TYR A 135 -5.58 7.94 -11.93
CA TYR A 135 -5.10 9.25 -11.47
C TYR A 135 -4.15 9.87 -12.51
N ASP A 136 -4.30 11.17 -12.71
CA ASP A 136 -3.32 12.00 -13.44
C ASP A 136 -2.27 12.48 -12.43
N ILE A 137 -1.20 11.69 -12.27
CA ILE A 137 -0.14 11.92 -11.28
C ILE A 137 0.97 12.73 -11.90
N ASP A 138 1.45 13.72 -11.15
CA ASP A 138 2.64 14.49 -11.48
C ASP A 138 3.55 14.64 -10.25
N LEU A 139 4.79 15.04 -10.49
CA LEU A 139 5.74 15.42 -9.46
C LEU A 139 6.03 16.91 -9.63
N LEU A 140 5.66 17.74 -8.66
CA LEU A 140 5.93 19.17 -8.71
C LEU A 140 7.14 19.51 -7.87
N THR A 141 8.11 20.16 -8.51
CA THR A 141 9.27 20.76 -7.84
C THR A 141 8.85 21.94 -6.96
N HIS A 142 9.75 22.42 -6.11
CA HIS A 142 9.46 23.54 -5.21
C HIS A 142 9.02 24.82 -5.95
N ASP A 143 9.48 25.03 -7.18
CA ASP A 143 9.09 26.17 -8.04
C ASP A 143 7.81 25.92 -8.86
N GLY A 144 7.11 24.81 -8.60
CA GLY A 144 5.78 24.52 -9.16
C GLY A 144 5.77 23.98 -10.58
N ARG A 145 6.91 23.63 -11.16
CA ARG A 145 6.98 22.94 -12.45
C ARG A 145 7.00 21.43 -12.28
N SER A 146 6.65 20.69 -13.32
CA SER A 146 6.85 19.25 -13.34
C SER A 146 8.32 18.89 -13.22
N ALA A 147 8.64 17.92 -12.37
CA ALA A 147 9.99 17.42 -12.16
C ALA A 147 10.48 16.60 -13.37
N GLU A 148 11.75 16.73 -13.71
CA GLU A 148 12.41 15.89 -14.70
C GLU A 148 12.84 14.54 -14.09
N ASP A 149 13.22 13.57 -14.92
CA ASP A 149 13.71 12.27 -14.47
C ASP A 149 14.92 12.41 -13.55
N GLY A 150 14.79 11.85 -12.34
CA GLY A 150 15.83 11.93 -11.30
C GLY A 150 15.77 13.18 -10.43
N GLU A 151 14.84 14.08 -10.68
CA GLU A 151 14.61 15.27 -9.86
C GLU A 151 13.60 14.97 -8.73
N GLN A 152 13.73 15.67 -7.62
CA GLN A 152 12.79 15.59 -6.51
C GLN A 152 11.57 16.48 -6.76
N GLY A 153 10.39 15.94 -6.49
CA GLY A 153 9.13 16.68 -6.53
C GLY A 153 8.10 16.08 -5.58
N GLN A 154 7.18 16.91 -5.16
CA GLN A 154 6.01 16.48 -4.39
C GLN A 154 5.05 15.71 -5.29
N ILE A 155 4.57 14.58 -4.82
CA ILE A 155 3.53 13.81 -5.51
C ILE A 155 2.22 14.60 -5.48
N VAL A 156 1.66 14.85 -6.65
CA VAL A 156 0.38 15.56 -6.78
C VAL A 156 -0.57 14.81 -7.72
N ILE A 157 -1.87 15.05 -7.55
CA ILE A 157 -2.92 14.55 -8.46
C ILE A 157 -3.54 15.73 -9.17
N ARG A 158 -3.43 15.78 -10.49
CA ARG A 158 -4.09 16.79 -11.30
C ARG A 158 -5.57 16.49 -11.43
N THR A 159 -6.40 17.49 -11.19
CA THR A 159 -7.87 17.36 -11.20
C THR A 159 -8.55 18.37 -12.12
N ASP A 160 -7.79 19.13 -12.90
CA ASP A 160 -8.26 20.10 -13.88
C ASP A 160 -9.11 19.47 -15.01
N ARG A 161 -8.87 18.19 -15.32
CA ARG A 161 -9.66 17.39 -16.28
C ARG A 161 -10.83 16.66 -15.65
N GLY A 162 -11.05 16.82 -14.37
CA GLY A 162 -12.10 16.18 -13.59
C GLY A 162 -11.55 15.44 -12.37
N LYS A 163 -12.38 15.38 -11.32
CA LYS A 163 -12.04 14.66 -10.10
C LYS A 163 -12.04 13.15 -10.35
N PRO A 164 -10.92 12.46 -10.10
CA PRO A 164 -10.87 11.01 -10.24
C PRO A 164 -11.73 10.31 -9.16
N LEU A 165 -12.28 9.16 -9.52
CA LEU A 165 -12.91 8.27 -8.54
C LEU A 165 -11.86 7.82 -7.51
N GLY A 166 -12.25 7.76 -6.24
CA GLY A 166 -11.34 7.37 -5.16
C GLY A 166 -10.59 8.53 -4.51
N LEU A 167 -10.56 9.73 -5.12
CA LEU A 167 -10.11 10.92 -4.41
C LEU A 167 -11.19 11.40 -3.44
N PHE A 168 -10.82 11.68 -2.19
CA PHE A 168 -11.76 12.11 -1.14
C PHE A 168 -12.54 13.37 -1.56
N LYS A 169 -13.68 13.60 -0.94
CA LYS A 169 -14.52 14.75 -1.27
C LYS A 169 -14.00 16.04 -0.63
N GLU A 170 -13.76 15.97 0.67
CA GLU A 170 -13.32 17.08 1.50
C GLU A 170 -12.96 16.56 2.90
N TYR A 171 -12.22 17.31 3.68
CA TYR A 171 -12.06 17.06 5.11
C TYR A 171 -13.33 17.50 5.85
N TYR A 172 -13.86 16.59 6.68
CA TYR A 172 -15.12 16.82 7.37
C TYR A 172 -15.05 18.01 8.30
N ARG A 173 -15.91 19.00 8.07
CA ARG A 173 -15.98 20.27 8.83
C ARG A 173 -14.66 21.06 8.89
N ALA A 174 -13.79 20.88 7.92
CA ALA A 174 -12.50 21.55 7.83
C ALA A 174 -12.25 22.06 6.40
N PRO A 175 -13.02 23.05 5.92
CA PRO A 175 -12.87 23.58 4.57
C PRO A 175 -11.49 24.17 4.31
N ASP A 176 -10.90 24.86 5.30
CA ASP A 176 -9.57 25.46 5.16
C ASP A 176 -8.50 24.39 4.89
N LEU A 177 -8.54 23.25 5.61
CA LEU A 177 -7.62 22.13 5.34
C LEU A 177 -7.85 21.50 3.97
N THR A 178 -9.09 21.52 3.49
CA THR A 178 -9.42 21.02 2.15
C THR A 178 -8.83 21.92 1.09
N GLU A 179 -8.96 23.25 1.26
CA GLU A 179 -8.40 24.25 0.35
C GLU A 179 -6.87 24.23 0.35
N ASP A 180 -6.24 24.08 1.51
CA ASP A 180 -4.78 23.94 1.63
C ASP A 180 -4.23 22.71 0.90
N ALA A 181 -4.95 21.59 0.98
CA ALA A 181 -4.51 20.35 0.35
C ALA A 181 -4.94 20.24 -1.12
N TRP A 182 -5.98 20.95 -1.53
CA TRP A 182 -6.54 20.83 -2.85
C TRP A 182 -7.02 22.17 -3.41
N HIS A 183 -6.19 22.78 -4.22
CA HIS A 183 -6.44 24.08 -4.85
C HIS A 183 -5.89 24.12 -6.27
N ASP A 184 -6.29 25.10 -7.07
CA ASP A 184 -5.82 25.33 -8.45
C ASP A 184 -5.89 24.09 -9.36
N GLY A 185 -6.87 23.20 -9.14
CA GLY A 185 -7.03 21.97 -9.90
C GLY A 185 -6.00 20.89 -9.58
N VAL A 186 -5.32 20.99 -8.45
CA VAL A 186 -4.27 20.06 -8.00
C VAL A 186 -4.52 19.65 -6.55
N TYR A 187 -4.47 18.35 -6.29
CA TYR A 187 -4.40 17.82 -4.94
C TYR A 187 -2.94 17.54 -4.58
N TYR A 188 -2.48 18.12 -3.48
CA TYR A 188 -1.13 18.00 -2.95
C TYR A 188 -1.10 16.94 -1.86
N THR A 189 -0.32 15.87 -2.05
CA THR A 189 -0.25 14.77 -1.08
C THR A 189 0.53 15.11 0.18
N GLY A 190 1.46 16.05 0.10
CA GLY A 190 2.39 16.35 1.18
C GLY A 190 3.63 15.43 1.21
N ASP A 191 3.72 14.44 0.30
CA ASP A 191 4.80 13.45 0.21
C ASP A 191 5.73 13.72 -0.97
#